data_4cbe46c316c1955650d1a41049b6975b
#
_entry.id   4cbe46c316c1955650d1a41049b6975b
#
_cell.length_a   1.000
_cell.length_b   1.000
_cell.length_c   1.000
_cell.angle_alpha   90.00
_cell.angle_beta   90.00
_cell.angle_gamma   90.00
#
_symmetry.space_group_name_H-M   'P 1'
#
loop_
_entity.id
_entity.type
_entity.pdbx_description
1 polymer ?
#
loop_
_entity_poly.entity_id
_entity_poly.type
_entity_poly.pdbx_seq_one_letter_code
_entity_poly.pdbx_strand_id
1 'polypeptide(L)'
;MLKGKVVGTIVSTNKFDSLRGYKFLEIQLKEKDELTDKYIIAVARSISAGIGEDVLVVTGSSARAAVGDMDAPVDAVVAGIFDKLQF
;
A
#
# COMPACT_ATOMS: atom_id res chain seq x y z
N MET A 1 3.28 3.33 10.81
CA MET A 1 2.52 2.35 10.00
C MET A 1 1.06 2.74 9.97
N LEU A 2 0.46 2.67 8.83
CA LEU A 2 -0.92 3.09 8.63
C LEU A 2 -1.79 1.88 8.34
N LYS A 3 -3.07 1.96 8.73
CA LYS A 3 -4.07 0.98 8.35
C LYS A 3 -4.98 1.58 7.30
N GLY A 4 -5.46 0.76 6.38
CA GLY A 4 -6.41 1.22 5.39
C GLY A 4 -7.11 0.08 4.69
N LYS A 5 -8.02 0.46 3.82
CA LYS A 5 -8.75 -0.47 2.97
C LYS A 5 -8.45 -0.17 1.52
N VAL A 6 -8.19 -1.20 0.75
CA VAL A 6 -7.98 -1.03 -0.69
C VAL A 6 -9.32 -0.69 -1.33
N VAL A 7 -9.41 0.49 -1.94
CA VAL A 7 -10.64 0.95 -2.57
C VAL A 7 -10.53 1.04 -4.09
N GLY A 8 -9.33 0.92 -4.64
CA GLY A 8 -9.15 0.92 -6.08
C GLY A 8 -7.77 0.44 -6.48
N THR A 9 -7.64 0.07 -7.73
CA THR A 9 -6.35 -0.20 -8.36
C THR A 9 -6.10 0.89 -9.37
N ILE A 10 -4.83 1.27 -9.52
CA ILE A 10 -4.45 2.34 -10.42
C ILE A 10 -3.62 1.73 -11.54
N VAL A 11 -4.08 1.97 -12.76
CA VAL A 11 -3.34 1.58 -13.95
C VAL A 11 -2.57 2.80 -14.42
N SER A 12 -1.25 2.69 -14.45
CA SER A 12 -0.42 3.78 -14.97
C SER A 12 0.65 3.21 -15.88
N THR A 13 1.12 4.06 -16.78
CA THR A 13 2.29 3.71 -17.58
C THR A 13 3.53 4.03 -16.77
N ASN A 14 4.28 2.99 -16.40
CA ASN A 14 5.48 3.17 -15.62
C ASN A 14 6.59 3.77 -16.49
N LYS A 15 7.12 4.89 -16.04
CA LYS A 15 8.25 5.55 -16.70
C LYS A 15 9.59 5.20 -16.05
N PHE A 16 9.54 4.54 -14.90
CA PHE A 16 10.72 4.14 -14.16
C PHE A 16 10.82 2.62 -14.18
N ASP A 17 11.95 2.10 -14.64
CA ASP A 17 12.17 0.65 -14.65
C ASP A 17 12.12 0.08 -13.24
N SER A 18 12.52 0.84 -12.24
CA SER A 18 12.50 0.42 -10.85
C SER A 18 11.09 0.17 -10.32
N LEU A 19 10.06 0.63 -11.03
CA LEU A 19 8.67 0.38 -10.65
C LEU A 19 8.02 -0.79 -11.40
N ARG A 20 8.76 -1.49 -12.21
CA ARG A 20 8.23 -2.66 -12.91
C ARG A 20 7.86 -3.76 -11.92
N GLY A 21 6.72 -4.37 -12.14
CA GLY A 21 6.20 -5.42 -11.26
C GLY A 21 5.47 -4.89 -10.03
N TYR A 22 5.39 -3.57 -9.87
CA TYR A 22 4.62 -2.99 -8.79
C TYR A 22 3.19 -2.71 -9.25
N LYS A 23 2.26 -2.95 -8.35
CA LYS A 23 0.88 -2.52 -8.52
C LYS A 23 0.69 -1.24 -7.72
N PHE A 24 -0.15 -0.35 -8.23
CA PHE A 24 -0.52 0.87 -7.53
C PHE A 24 -1.93 0.70 -7.01
N LEU A 25 -2.11 0.93 -5.72
CA LEU A 25 -3.39 0.76 -5.06
C LEU A 25 -3.81 2.08 -4.42
N GLU A 26 -5.09 2.39 -4.53
CA GLU A 26 -5.67 3.48 -3.76
C GLU A 26 -6.16 2.94 -2.44
N ILE A 27 -5.70 3.54 -1.35
CA ILE A 27 -5.99 3.09 0.00
C ILE A 27 -6.75 4.18 0.73
N GLN A 28 -7.93 3.85 1.23
CA GLN A 28 -8.66 4.73 2.13
C GLN A 28 -8.18 4.47 3.55
N LEU A 29 -7.65 5.49 4.19
CA LEU A 29 -7.04 5.34 5.50
C LEU A 29 -8.10 5.12 6.57
N LYS A 30 -7.73 4.37 7.59
CA LYS A 30 -8.53 4.12 8.77
C LYS A 30 -7.90 4.75 9.99
N GLU A 31 -8.73 5.28 10.88
CA GLU A 31 -8.32 5.70 12.21
C GLU A 31 -9.26 5.04 13.20
N LYS A 32 -8.70 4.37 14.22
CA LYS A 32 -9.48 3.65 15.24
C LYS A 32 -10.48 2.69 14.60
N ASP A 33 -10.01 1.96 13.55
CA ASP A 33 -10.80 1.00 12.80
C ASP A 33 -11.99 1.58 12.02
N GLU A 34 -12.06 2.91 11.91
CA GLU A 34 -13.09 3.59 11.12
C GLU A 34 -12.48 4.20 9.86
N LEU A 35 -13.20 4.10 8.76
CA LEU A 35 -12.77 4.72 7.51
C LEU A 35 -12.81 6.24 7.64
N THR A 36 -11.76 6.89 7.16
CA THR A 36 -11.68 8.33 7.09
C THR A 36 -11.95 8.79 5.66
N ASP A 37 -11.90 10.09 5.43
CA ASP A 37 -11.98 10.67 4.09
C ASP A 37 -10.61 10.92 3.46
N LYS A 38 -9.57 10.34 4.03
CA LYS A 38 -8.20 10.49 3.54
C LYS A 38 -7.79 9.26 2.74
N TYR A 39 -7.15 9.50 1.61
CA TYR A 39 -6.73 8.46 0.68
C TYR A 39 -5.25 8.64 0.36
N ILE A 40 -4.56 7.55 0.14
CA ILE A 40 -3.17 7.55 -0.33
C ILE A 40 -3.02 6.55 -1.46
N ILE A 41 -1.95 6.72 -2.22
CA ILE A 41 -1.55 5.76 -3.24
C ILE A 41 -0.36 4.99 -2.67
N ALA A 42 -0.45 3.68 -2.67
CA ALA A 42 0.63 2.82 -2.20
C ALA A 42 0.99 1.80 -3.27
N VAL A 43 2.23 1.33 -3.25
CA VAL A 43 2.64 0.27 -4.15
C VAL A 43 2.57 -1.07 -3.45
N ALA A 44 2.29 -2.12 -4.23
CA ALA A 44 2.35 -3.50 -3.77
C ALA A 44 3.19 -4.27 -4.77
N ARG A 45 4.21 -4.96 -4.28
CA ARG A 45 5.11 -5.70 -5.16
C ARG A 45 4.86 -7.20 -5.09
N SER A 46 4.98 -7.75 -3.90
CA SER A 46 4.88 -9.20 -3.70
C SER A 46 3.60 -9.59 -2.95
N ILE A 47 2.79 -8.62 -2.57
CA ILE A 47 1.56 -8.86 -1.84
C ILE A 47 0.39 -8.62 -2.80
N SER A 48 -0.48 -9.61 -2.91
CA SER A 48 -1.64 -9.53 -3.77
C SER A 48 -2.85 -9.08 -2.94
N ALA A 49 -3.04 -7.78 -2.86
CA ALA A 49 -4.18 -7.21 -2.14
C ALA A 49 -5.26 -6.81 -3.12
N GLY A 50 -6.48 -7.25 -2.87
CA GLY A 50 -7.64 -6.93 -3.68
C GLY A 50 -8.51 -5.84 -3.08
N ILE A 51 -9.40 -5.28 -3.89
CA ILE A 51 -10.35 -4.26 -3.44
C ILE A 51 -11.18 -4.81 -2.29
N GLY A 52 -11.31 -4.02 -1.25
CA GLY A 52 -12.06 -4.38 -0.05
C GLY A 52 -11.21 -4.99 1.05
N GLU A 53 -9.97 -5.36 0.77
CA GLU A 53 -9.10 -5.93 1.78
C GLU A 53 -8.49 -4.87 2.67
N ASP A 54 -8.30 -5.22 3.94
CA ASP A 54 -7.62 -4.35 4.89
C ASP A 54 -6.12 -4.58 4.81
N VAL A 55 -5.36 -3.50 4.78
CA VAL A 55 -3.92 -3.55 4.58
C VAL A 55 -3.18 -2.68 5.59
N LEU A 56 -1.94 -3.06 5.84
CA LEU A 56 -0.99 -2.24 6.56
C LEU A 56 -0.07 -1.58 5.56
N VAL A 57 0.17 -0.28 5.75
CA VAL A 57 0.98 0.53 4.85
C VAL A 57 2.14 1.14 5.63
N VAL A 58 3.34 1.01 5.11
CA VAL A 58 4.53 1.70 5.62
C VAL A 58 4.87 2.84 4.69
N THR A 59 5.49 3.89 5.23
CA THR A 59 5.79 5.11 4.48
C THR A 59 7.25 5.51 4.68
N GLY A 60 7.71 6.44 3.86
CA GLY A 60 9.05 7.01 3.95
C GLY A 60 10.15 5.99 3.65
N SER A 61 11.25 6.08 4.38
CA SER A 61 12.37 5.16 4.20
C SER A 61 12.00 3.73 4.57
N SER A 62 11.05 3.53 5.47
CA SER A 62 10.54 2.19 5.80
C SER A 62 9.87 1.56 4.59
N ALA A 63 9.21 2.36 3.75
CA ALA A 63 8.60 1.84 2.52
C ALA A 63 9.66 1.33 1.56
N ARG A 64 10.75 2.08 1.38
CA ARG A 64 11.85 1.66 0.51
C ARG A 64 12.53 0.41 1.04
N ALA A 65 12.71 0.33 2.35
CA ALA A 65 13.26 -0.87 2.97
C ALA A 65 12.34 -2.07 2.76
N ALA A 66 11.03 -1.87 2.84
CA ALA A 66 10.05 -2.96 2.65
C ALA A 66 10.09 -3.54 1.25
N VAL A 67 10.41 -2.73 0.22
CA VAL A 67 10.56 -3.26 -1.15
C VAL A 67 11.98 -3.76 -1.43
N GLY A 68 12.91 -3.59 -0.48
CA GLY A 68 14.27 -4.07 -0.63
C GLY A 68 15.16 -3.17 -1.49
N ASP A 69 14.77 -1.93 -1.72
CA ASP A 69 15.52 -1.01 -2.56
C ASP A 69 15.39 0.41 -2.00
N MET A 70 16.44 0.88 -1.33
CA MET A 70 16.44 2.19 -0.70
C MET A 70 16.42 3.34 -1.71
N ASP A 71 16.73 3.07 -2.96
CA ASP A 71 16.70 4.07 -4.03
C ASP A 71 15.40 4.04 -4.84
N ALA A 72 14.46 3.17 -4.48
CA ALA A 72 13.18 3.08 -5.18
C ALA A 72 12.39 4.39 -5.00
N PRO A 73 11.76 4.89 -6.07
CA PRO A 73 10.97 6.13 -5.98
C PRO A 73 9.58 5.88 -5.40
N VAL A 74 9.54 5.31 -4.21
CA VAL A 74 8.28 5.00 -3.52
C VAL A 74 8.36 5.52 -2.09
N ASP A 75 7.24 5.97 -1.56
CA ASP A 75 7.16 6.45 -0.18
C ASP A 75 5.98 5.85 0.60
N ALA A 76 5.20 4.99 -0.04
CA ALA A 76 4.13 4.25 0.63
C ALA A 76 4.02 2.87 0.01
N VAL A 77 4.09 1.83 0.83
CA VAL A 77 4.12 0.44 0.38
C VAL A 77 3.18 -0.38 1.24
N VAL A 78 2.40 -1.25 0.61
CA VAL A 78 1.59 -2.23 1.32
C VAL A 78 2.54 -3.26 1.91
N ALA A 79 2.60 -3.32 3.23
CA ALA A 79 3.49 -4.22 3.96
C ALA A 79 2.80 -5.53 4.32
N GLY A 80 1.49 -5.56 4.37
CA GLY A 80 0.76 -6.77 4.70
C GLY A 80 -0.74 -6.61 4.53
N ILE A 81 -1.41 -7.73 4.43
CA ILE A 81 -2.86 -7.83 4.47
C ILE A 81 -3.21 -8.34 5.86
N PHE A 82 -4.24 -7.77 6.47
CA PHE A 82 -4.62 -8.27 7.77
C PHE A 82 -6.13 -8.48 7.84
N ASP A 83 -6.49 -9.50 8.58
CA ASP A 83 -7.87 -9.71 8.96
C ASP A 83 -8.05 -9.27 10.39
N LYS A 84 -9.20 -8.72 10.69
CA LYS A 84 -9.53 -8.38 12.05
C LYS A 84 -9.69 -9.68 12.83
N LEU A 85 -8.79 -9.92 13.76
CA LEU A 85 -8.83 -11.15 14.54
C LEU A 85 -10.04 -11.19 15.45
N GLN A 86 -10.60 -12.36 15.57
CA GLN A 86 -11.77 -12.61 16.38
C GLN A 86 -11.31 -13.35 17.64
N PHE A 87 -11.15 -12.63 18.68
CA PHE A 87 -10.83 -13.20 19.97
C PHE A 87 -11.99 -12.99 20.94
#